data_f99188ac23acdabda0b20028a95fe633
#
_entry.id   f99188ac23acdabda0b20028a95fe633
#
_cell.length_a   1.000
_cell.length_b   1.000
_cell.length_c   1.000
_cell.angle_alpha   90.00
_cell.angle_beta   90.00
_cell.angle_gamma   90.00
#
_symmetry.space_group_name_H-M   'P 1'
#
loop_
_entity.id
_entity.type
_entity.pdbx_description
1 polymer ?
#
loop_
_entity_poly.entity_id
_entity_poly.type
_entity_poly.pdbx_seq_one_letter_code
_entity_poly.pdbx_strand_id
1 'polypeptide(L)'
;SKQDRENYQKYKKKIVDYYSKYEVSSGLYIDGNRTVNENIADLSAIQCISKILLNKKASDEEIRLAYQEYAKLWVEESTEEYQKLLLLVDTHAPNKYRVNAVLSSTDTFYRVYSLMPWDKMYISKEKRVKVW
;
A
#
# COMPACT_ATOMS: atom_id res chain seq x y z
N SER A 1 26.45 4.07 -4.39
CA SER A 1 27.39 2.98 -4.73
C SER A 1 26.72 1.93 -5.62
N LYS A 2 27.50 0.97 -6.16
CA LYS A 2 26.95 -0.19 -6.91
C LYS A 2 26.03 -1.02 -6.00
N GLN A 3 26.46 -1.25 -4.76
CA GLN A 3 25.69 -1.99 -3.77
C GLN A 3 24.33 -1.34 -3.46
N ASP A 4 24.27 0.00 -3.38
CA ASP A 4 23.01 0.72 -3.12
C ASP A 4 22.02 0.52 -4.27
N ARG A 5 22.54 0.55 -5.52
CA ARG A 5 21.70 0.30 -6.70
C ARG A 5 21.16 -1.13 -6.72
N GLU A 6 21.99 -2.13 -6.39
CA GLU A 6 21.57 -3.53 -6.32
C GLU A 6 20.52 -3.74 -5.21
N ASN A 7 20.72 -3.13 -4.04
CA ASN A 7 19.76 -3.17 -2.94
C ASN A 7 18.44 -2.50 -3.33
N TYR A 8 18.50 -1.34 -3.98
CA TYR A 8 17.32 -0.65 -4.48
C TYR A 8 16.55 -1.50 -5.50
N GLN A 9 17.24 -2.15 -6.45
CA GLN A 9 16.58 -2.99 -7.44
C GLN A 9 15.90 -4.21 -6.82
N LYS A 10 16.53 -4.86 -5.85
CA LYS A 10 15.92 -5.98 -5.10
C LYS A 10 14.67 -5.51 -4.36
N TYR A 11 14.73 -4.33 -3.78
CA TYR A 11 13.65 -3.73 -3.04
C TYR A 11 12.48 -3.35 -3.96
N LYS A 12 12.79 -2.63 -5.05
CA LYS A 12 11.82 -2.27 -6.09
C LYS A 12 11.08 -3.51 -6.60
N LYS A 13 11.81 -4.60 -6.87
CA LYS A 13 11.21 -5.86 -7.33
C LYS A 13 10.19 -6.41 -6.33
N LYS A 14 10.45 -6.38 -5.04
CA LYS A 14 9.48 -6.83 -4.02
C LYS A 14 8.17 -6.05 -4.08
N ILE A 15 8.24 -4.74 -4.31
CA ILE A 15 7.04 -3.89 -4.41
C ILE A 15 6.29 -4.20 -5.72
N VAL A 16 7.02 -4.35 -6.84
CA VAL A 16 6.42 -4.79 -8.12
C VAL A 16 5.66 -6.11 -7.93
N ASP A 17 6.34 -7.12 -7.37
CA ASP A 17 5.75 -8.45 -7.16
C ASP A 17 4.57 -8.41 -6.17
N TYR A 18 4.59 -7.50 -5.21
CA TYR A 18 3.51 -7.31 -4.24
C TYR A 18 2.25 -6.75 -4.91
N TYR A 19 2.38 -5.67 -5.67
CA TYR A 19 1.23 -5.03 -6.32
C TYR A 19 0.69 -5.83 -7.51
N SER A 20 1.55 -6.52 -8.26
CA SER A 20 1.14 -7.33 -9.40
C SER A 20 0.23 -8.54 -9.05
N LYS A 21 0.04 -8.83 -7.76
CA LYS A 21 -0.87 -9.89 -7.29
C LYS A 21 -2.31 -9.42 -7.15
N TYR A 22 -2.54 -8.12 -7.15
CA TYR A 22 -3.88 -7.58 -6.95
C TYR A 22 -4.68 -7.60 -8.25
N GLU A 23 -5.72 -8.41 -8.26
CA GLU A 23 -6.73 -8.43 -9.31
C GLU A 23 -7.74 -7.30 -9.06
N VAL A 24 -7.96 -6.48 -10.08
CA VAL A 24 -8.87 -5.32 -10.02
C VAL A 24 -10.24 -5.67 -10.59
N SER A 25 -10.25 -6.39 -11.71
CA SER A 25 -11.42 -6.95 -12.37
C SER A 25 -11.04 -8.31 -12.95
N SER A 26 -12.01 -9.12 -13.36
CA SER A 26 -11.78 -10.50 -13.82
C SER A 26 -10.63 -10.61 -14.83
N GLY A 27 -9.53 -11.24 -14.42
CA GLY A 27 -8.32 -11.43 -15.22
C GLY A 27 -7.45 -10.17 -15.42
N LEU A 28 -7.80 -9.03 -14.82
CA LEU A 28 -7.05 -7.78 -14.93
C LEU A 28 -6.34 -7.45 -13.62
N TYR A 29 -5.03 -7.38 -13.67
CA TYR A 29 -4.16 -7.15 -12.53
C TYR A 29 -3.48 -5.78 -12.62
N ILE A 30 -3.05 -5.25 -11.47
CA ILE A 30 -2.22 -4.05 -11.43
C ILE A 30 -0.89 -4.34 -12.13
N ASP A 31 -0.48 -3.46 -13.04
CA ASP A 31 0.90 -3.46 -13.57
C ASP A 31 1.84 -2.87 -12.50
N GLY A 32 2.43 -3.75 -11.69
CA GLY A 32 3.34 -3.34 -10.62
C GLY A 32 4.58 -2.61 -11.14
N ASN A 33 5.04 -2.87 -12.37
CA ASN A 33 6.17 -2.14 -12.95
C ASN A 33 5.81 -0.70 -13.28
N ARG A 34 4.63 -0.47 -13.86
CA ARG A 34 4.15 0.87 -14.18
C ARG A 34 3.89 1.71 -12.94
N THR A 35 3.30 1.11 -11.92
CA THR A 35 2.83 1.80 -10.71
C THR A 35 3.89 1.89 -9.59
N VAL A 36 5.06 1.26 -9.74
CA VAL A 36 6.02 1.06 -8.65
C VAL A 36 6.49 2.35 -7.98
N ASN A 37 6.72 3.42 -8.72
CA ASN A 37 7.24 4.68 -8.16
C ASN A 37 6.20 5.32 -7.24
N GLU A 38 4.94 5.34 -7.68
CA GLU A 38 3.82 5.88 -6.90
C GLU A 38 3.49 4.97 -5.71
N ASN A 39 3.56 3.65 -5.89
CA ASN A 39 3.41 2.70 -4.79
C ASN A 39 4.49 2.86 -3.71
N ILE A 40 5.73 3.14 -4.10
CA ILE A 40 6.82 3.46 -3.15
C ILE A 40 6.50 4.74 -2.39
N ALA A 41 6.00 5.77 -3.08
CA ALA A 41 5.63 7.05 -2.44
C ALA A 41 4.52 6.86 -1.42
N ASP A 42 3.43 6.18 -1.78
CA ASP A 42 2.30 5.91 -0.87
C ASP A 42 2.72 5.08 0.36
N LEU A 43 3.48 3.99 0.15
CA LEU A 43 4.03 3.17 1.24
C LEU A 43 4.93 3.99 2.16
N SER A 44 5.82 4.81 1.58
CA SER A 44 6.74 5.67 2.34
C SER A 44 5.99 6.67 3.19
N ALA A 45 4.99 7.34 2.63
CA ALA A 45 4.19 8.34 3.33
C ALA A 45 3.50 7.74 4.56
N ILE A 46 2.78 6.63 4.41
CA ILE A 46 2.03 6.04 5.52
C ILE A 46 2.95 5.39 6.56
N GLN A 47 4.03 4.73 6.15
CA GLN A 47 4.99 4.16 7.09
C GLN A 47 5.73 5.27 7.86
N CYS A 48 6.03 6.42 7.22
CA CYS A 48 6.61 7.57 7.88
C CYS A 48 5.62 8.21 8.89
N ILE A 49 4.37 8.45 8.49
CA ILE A 49 3.32 8.97 9.37
C ILE A 49 3.14 8.05 10.58
N SER A 50 3.07 6.74 10.36
CA SER A 50 2.97 5.76 11.45
C SER A 50 4.12 5.88 12.44
N LYS A 51 5.34 6.04 11.94
CA LYS A 51 6.54 6.24 12.76
C LYS A 51 6.50 7.55 13.57
N ILE A 52 6.04 8.63 12.94
CA ILE A 52 5.88 9.94 13.60
C ILE A 52 4.86 9.84 14.73
N LEU A 53 3.70 9.22 14.48
CA LEU A 53 2.66 9.04 15.49
C LEU A 53 3.14 8.19 16.67
N LEU A 54 3.85 7.10 16.39
CA LEU A 54 4.46 6.28 17.44
C LEU A 54 5.49 7.05 18.27
N ASN A 55 6.35 7.84 17.63
CA ASN A 55 7.35 8.66 18.34
C ASN A 55 6.70 9.76 19.21
N LYS A 56 5.56 10.27 18.77
CA LYS A 56 4.73 11.22 19.54
C LYS A 56 3.89 10.52 20.62
N LYS A 57 3.99 9.21 20.78
CA LYS A 57 3.19 8.42 21.71
C LYS A 57 1.67 8.59 21.51
N ALA A 58 1.26 8.76 20.25
CA ALA A 58 -0.15 8.83 19.90
C ALA A 58 -0.87 7.56 20.34
N SER A 59 -2.10 7.72 20.81
CA SER A 59 -2.99 6.63 21.19
C SER A 59 -3.38 5.79 19.96
N ASP A 60 -3.82 4.56 20.18
CA ASP A 60 -4.32 3.71 19.09
C ASP A 60 -5.53 4.33 18.37
N GLU A 61 -6.35 5.12 19.09
CA GLU A 61 -7.47 5.89 18.54
C GLU A 61 -7.01 6.96 17.56
N GLU A 62 -6.03 7.76 17.94
CA GLU A 62 -5.45 8.81 17.08
C GLU A 62 -4.81 8.20 15.83
N ILE A 63 -4.15 7.05 15.95
CA ILE A 63 -3.56 6.35 14.81
C ILE A 63 -4.66 5.79 13.89
N ARG A 64 -5.74 5.20 14.45
CA ARG A 64 -6.89 4.75 13.65
C ARG A 64 -7.53 5.90 12.90
N LEU A 65 -7.72 7.05 13.56
CA LEU A 65 -8.27 8.25 12.93
C LEU A 65 -7.40 8.71 11.75
N ALA A 66 -6.07 8.76 11.93
CA ALA A 66 -5.15 9.12 10.85
C ALA A 66 -5.28 8.18 9.62
N TYR A 67 -5.42 6.88 9.84
CA TYR A 67 -5.63 5.94 8.74
C TYR A 67 -7.01 6.07 8.08
N GLN A 68 -8.04 6.40 8.85
CA GLN A 68 -9.38 6.68 8.32
C GLN A 68 -9.39 7.95 7.48
N GLU A 69 -8.74 9.02 7.94
CA GLU A 69 -8.62 10.27 7.18
C GLU A 69 -7.81 10.05 5.89
N TYR A 70 -6.72 9.28 5.96
CA TYR A 70 -6.01 8.88 4.75
C TYR A 70 -6.92 8.13 3.77
N ALA A 71 -7.71 7.16 4.25
CA ALA A 71 -8.60 6.39 3.39
C ALA A 71 -9.67 7.27 2.73
N LYS A 72 -10.18 8.29 3.42
CA LYS A 72 -11.17 9.23 2.87
C LYS A 72 -10.65 10.03 1.67
N LEU A 73 -9.33 10.30 1.61
CA LEU A 73 -8.72 11.00 0.47
C LEU A 73 -8.86 10.23 -0.85
N TRP A 74 -9.07 8.91 -0.78
CA TRP A 74 -9.09 8.02 -1.94
C TRP A 74 -10.49 7.45 -2.25
N VAL A 75 -11.52 7.97 -1.58
CA VAL A 75 -12.90 7.61 -1.88
C VAL A 75 -13.25 8.15 -3.26
N GLU A 76 -13.62 7.24 -4.16
CA GLU A 76 -14.09 7.59 -5.49
C GLU A 76 -15.26 6.71 -5.91
N GLU A 77 -16.06 7.23 -6.83
CA GLU A 77 -17.09 6.49 -7.53
C GLU A 77 -16.76 6.52 -9.03
N SER A 78 -16.61 5.36 -9.64
CA SER A 78 -16.21 5.25 -11.04
C SER A 78 -16.81 4.02 -11.69
N THR A 79 -17.03 4.07 -13.04
CA THR A 79 -17.50 2.91 -13.79
C THR A 79 -16.41 1.86 -13.95
N GLU A 80 -16.81 0.61 -14.20
CA GLU A 80 -15.86 -0.49 -14.44
C GLU A 80 -15.01 -0.22 -15.68
N GLU A 81 -15.59 0.35 -16.73
CA GLU A 81 -14.90 0.71 -17.98
C GLU A 81 -13.81 1.76 -17.73
N TYR A 82 -14.10 2.76 -16.91
CA TYR A 82 -13.13 3.79 -16.54
C TYR A 82 -11.98 3.21 -15.73
N GLN A 83 -12.28 2.33 -14.76
CA GLN A 83 -11.24 1.63 -13.99
C GLN A 83 -10.36 0.77 -14.90
N LYS A 84 -10.93 0.04 -15.87
CA LYS A 84 -10.17 -0.73 -16.86
C LYS A 84 -9.25 0.16 -17.70
N LEU A 85 -9.75 1.33 -18.13
CA LEU A 85 -8.92 2.30 -18.85
C LEU A 85 -7.75 2.77 -18.02
N LEU A 86 -7.99 3.16 -16.76
CA LEU A 86 -6.91 3.61 -15.86
C LEU A 86 -5.84 2.52 -15.65
N LEU A 87 -6.23 1.25 -15.53
CA LEU A 87 -5.26 0.16 -15.43
C LEU A 87 -4.29 0.07 -16.63
N LEU A 88 -4.71 0.57 -17.80
CA LEU A 88 -3.88 0.53 -19.00
C LEU A 88 -2.97 1.75 -19.15
N VAL A 89 -3.34 2.90 -18.58
CA VAL A 89 -2.67 4.17 -18.87
C VAL A 89 -2.11 4.88 -17.64
N ASP A 90 -2.69 4.70 -16.45
CA ASP A 90 -2.29 5.40 -15.24
C ASP A 90 -1.03 4.79 -14.62
N THR A 91 -0.19 5.65 -14.06
CA THR A 91 1.00 5.27 -13.29
C THR A 91 0.68 5.00 -11.81
N HIS A 92 -0.56 5.23 -11.39
CA HIS A 92 -1.04 4.95 -10.03
C HIS A 92 -1.78 3.62 -9.97
N ALA A 93 -1.66 2.93 -8.85
CA ALA A 93 -2.59 1.85 -8.53
C ALA A 93 -4.00 2.42 -8.31
N PRO A 94 -5.08 1.64 -8.59
CA PRO A 94 -6.44 2.11 -8.30
C PRO A 94 -6.60 2.49 -6.82
N ASN A 95 -7.42 3.49 -6.52
CA ASN A 95 -7.55 4.13 -5.20
C ASN A 95 -7.77 3.11 -4.06
N LYS A 96 -8.59 2.09 -4.28
CA LYS A 96 -8.76 0.97 -3.35
C LYS A 96 -7.44 0.36 -2.88
N TYR A 97 -6.45 0.23 -3.78
CA TYR A 97 -5.16 -0.40 -3.48
C TYR A 97 -4.13 0.61 -2.98
N ARG A 98 -4.29 1.89 -3.28
CA ARG A 98 -3.53 2.97 -2.64
C ARG A 98 -3.80 2.99 -1.13
N VAL A 99 -5.00 2.60 -0.69
CA VAL A 99 -5.35 2.44 0.72
C VAL A 99 -5.03 1.03 1.22
N ASN A 100 -5.69 0.02 0.66
CA ASN A 100 -5.70 -1.32 1.25
C ASN A 100 -4.34 -2.02 1.15
N ALA A 101 -3.64 -1.92 0.02
CA ALA A 101 -2.32 -2.54 -0.12
C ALA A 101 -1.27 -1.84 0.77
N VAL A 102 -1.34 -0.51 0.90
CA VAL A 102 -0.44 0.26 1.77
C VAL A 102 -0.65 -0.10 3.24
N LEU A 103 -1.89 -0.08 3.73
CA LEU A 103 -2.21 -0.39 5.13
C LEU A 103 -1.91 -1.86 5.45
N SER A 104 -2.19 -2.80 4.54
CA SER A 104 -1.85 -4.22 4.71
C SER A 104 -0.35 -4.48 4.82
N SER A 105 0.50 -3.56 4.41
CA SER A 105 1.96 -3.62 4.58
C SER A 105 2.49 -2.77 5.74
N THR A 106 1.62 -2.15 6.54
CA THR A 106 1.98 -1.27 7.64
C THR A 106 1.80 -1.96 8.99
N ASP A 107 2.89 -2.31 9.68
CA ASP A 107 2.85 -3.09 10.93
C ASP A 107 1.96 -2.45 12.01
N THR A 108 1.96 -1.12 12.12
CA THR A 108 1.13 -0.39 13.10
C THR A 108 -0.37 -0.58 12.85
N PHE A 109 -0.79 -0.76 11.58
CA PHE A 109 -2.18 -1.06 11.23
C PHE A 109 -2.66 -2.36 11.88
N TYR A 110 -1.81 -3.39 11.89
CA TYR A 110 -2.12 -4.68 12.54
C TYR A 110 -2.37 -4.53 14.03
N ARG A 111 -1.57 -3.71 14.69
CA ARG A 111 -1.70 -3.46 16.12
C ARG A 111 -2.99 -2.72 16.45
N VAL A 112 -3.22 -1.58 15.80
CA VAL A 112 -4.34 -0.69 16.17
C VAL A 112 -5.71 -1.22 15.76
N TYR A 113 -5.77 -2.14 14.79
CA TYR A 113 -7.00 -2.82 14.38
C TYR A 113 -7.07 -4.28 14.84
N SER A 114 -6.07 -4.77 15.59
CA SER A 114 -5.99 -6.16 16.08
C SER A 114 -6.21 -7.21 14.96
N LEU A 115 -5.58 -6.98 13.79
CA LEU A 115 -5.76 -7.85 12.62
C LEU A 115 -5.27 -9.27 12.89
N MET A 116 -6.10 -10.23 12.52
CA MET A 116 -5.88 -11.66 12.68
C MET A 116 -5.74 -12.35 11.31
N PRO A 117 -5.17 -13.57 11.25
CA PRO A 117 -4.91 -14.27 9.97
C PRO A 117 -6.12 -14.52 9.07
N TRP A 118 -7.34 -14.47 9.60
CA TRP A 118 -8.59 -14.64 8.85
C TRP A 118 -9.18 -13.33 8.30
N ASP A 119 -8.58 -12.18 8.63
CA ASP A 119 -9.04 -10.89 8.12
C ASP A 119 -8.60 -10.67 6.68
N LYS A 120 -9.48 -10.10 5.84
CA LYS A 120 -9.24 -9.90 4.40
C LYS A 120 -7.97 -9.08 4.09
N MET A 121 -7.60 -8.16 4.98
CA MET A 121 -6.43 -7.32 4.82
C MET A 121 -5.17 -7.89 5.48
N TYR A 122 -5.26 -9.11 6.05
CA TYR A 122 -4.11 -9.73 6.67
C TYR A 122 -3.11 -10.23 5.63
N ILE A 123 -1.86 -9.88 5.84
CA ILE A 123 -0.70 -10.41 5.10
C ILE A 123 0.34 -10.82 6.13
N SER A 124 0.87 -12.03 6.01
CA SER A 124 1.91 -12.50 6.93
C SER A 124 3.14 -11.58 6.90
N LYS A 125 3.79 -11.42 8.04
CA LYS A 125 4.81 -10.38 8.28
C LYS A 125 5.94 -10.39 7.25
N GLU A 126 6.38 -11.57 6.84
CA GLU A 126 7.45 -11.79 5.86
C GLU A 126 7.07 -11.38 4.42
N LYS A 127 5.76 -11.28 4.14
CA LYS A 127 5.24 -10.87 2.82
C LYS A 127 4.91 -9.39 2.74
N ARG A 128 4.97 -8.67 3.88
CA ARG A 128 4.75 -7.21 3.89
C ARG A 128 5.94 -6.50 3.26
N VAL A 129 5.65 -5.50 2.44
CA VAL A 129 6.70 -4.67 1.85
C VAL A 129 6.96 -3.44 2.73
N LYS A 130 8.23 -3.14 2.97
CA LYS A 130 8.66 -2.02 3.80
C LYS A 130 9.56 -1.11 3.00
N VAL A 131 9.47 0.17 3.24
CA VAL A 131 10.34 1.17 2.59
C VAL A 131 11.57 1.45 3.45
N TRP A 132 11.43 1.26 4.77
CA TRP A 132 12.48 1.52 5.77
C TRP A 132 12.73 0.30 6.68
#